data_c7dd1525d4aff300b88a70933d7df40d
#
_entry.id   c7dd1525d4aff300b88a70933d7df40d
#
_cell.length_a   1.000
_cell.length_b   1.000
_cell.length_c   1.000
_cell.angle_alpha   90.00
_cell.angle_beta   90.00
_cell.angle_gamma   90.00
#
_symmetry.space_group_name_H-M   'P 1'
#
loop_
_entity.id
_entity.type
_entity.pdbx_description
1 polymer ?
#
loop_
_entity_poly.entity_id
_entity_poly.type
_entity_poly.pdbx_seq_one_letter_code
_entity_poly.pdbx_strand_id
1 'polypeptide(L)'
;NIWAMRSIGVRWIIAPSAVGSLQEQIRPLDIVIPDQFIDRTHNRPATFFNEDIVAHVIMADPFCANLSGILSDIGDKNIPSGRQLHRGGTYLAMEGPAFSTRAESNLYRQWGCSIIGMTNHTEARLAREAEIAYASLSMVTDYDCWNQKQEEVSVEMVIENLKVNTEVA
;
A
#
# COMPACT_ATOMS: atom_id res chain seq x y z
N ASN A 1 -6.87 6.69 -14.22
CA ASN A 1 -5.42 7.00 -14.16
C ASN A 1 -4.59 5.91 -14.83
N ILE A 2 -4.69 4.61 -14.44
CA ILE A 2 -3.86 3.52 -14.99
C ILE A 2 -4.01 3.40 -16.52
N TRP A 3 -5.24 3.47 -17.03
CA TRP A 3 -5.49 3.49 -18.47
C TRP A 3 -4.77 4.65 -19.20
N ALA A 4 -4.83 5.86 -18.64
CA ALA A 4 -4.15 7.03 -19.20
C ALA A 4 -2.62 6.83 -19.20
N MET A 5 -2.07 6.30 -18.12
CA MET A 5 -0.63 5.96 -18.04
C MET A 5 -0.25 4.94 -19.10
N ARG A 6 -1.05 3.90 -19.31
CA ARG A 6 -0.82 2.90 -20.35
C ARG A 6 -0.84 3.52 -21.74
N SER A 7 -1.81 4.40 -22.04
CA SER A 7 -1.99 5.02 -23.37
C SER A 7 -0.83 5.93 -23.76
N ILE A 8 -0.09 6.48 -22.81
CA ILE A 8 1.12 7.30 -23.04
C ILE A 8 2.42 6.50 -22.93
N GLY A 9 2.34 5.17 -22.81
CA GLY A 9 3.50 4.28 -22.84
C GLY A 9 4.19 4.05 -21.50
N VAL A 10 3.57 4.39 -20.36
CA VAL A 10 4.14 4.08 -19.03
C VAL A 10 4.25 2.56 -18.85
N ARG A 11 5.40 2.11 -18.39
CA ARG A 11 5.73 0.69 -18.19
C ARG A 11 5.99 0.34 -16.72
N TRP A 12 6.27 1.31 -15.87
CA TRP A 12 6.53 1.13 -14.44
C TRP A 12 5.78 2.20 -13.65
N ILE A 13 5.19 1.80 -12.54
CA ILE A 13 4.54 2.69 -11.58
C ILE A 13 5.14 2.42 -10.21
N ILE A 14 5.69 3.47 -9.60
CA ILE A 14 5.98 3.51 -8.17
C ILE A 14 4.88 4.33 -7.53
N ALA A 15 4.18 3.74 -6.56
CA ALA A 15 3.06 4.36 -5.88
C ALA A 15 3.40 4.69 -4.42
N PRO A 16 3.84 5.92 -4.12
CA PRO A 16 3.94 6.39 -2.74
C PRO A 16 2.54 6.43 -2.10
N SER A 17 2.41 5.88 -0.90
CA SER A 17 1.12 5.76 -0.21
C SER A 17 1.28 5.95 1.28
N ALA A 18 0.44 6.78 1.90
CA ALA A 18 0.30 6.85 3.35
C ALA A 18 -0.48 5.64 3.85
N VAL A 19 0.00 5.00 4.90
CA VAL A 19 -0.62 3.77 5.46
C VAL A 19 -0.56 3.75 6.98
N GLY A 20 -1.55 3.11 7.60
CA GLY A 20 -1.49 2.71 9.00
C GLY A 20 -0.74 1.39 9.19
N SER A 21 -0.07 1.22 10.31
CA SER A 21 0.56 -0.04 10.69
C SER A 21 -0.40 -0.94 11.46
N LEU A 22 -0.40 -2.22 11.12
CA LEU A 22 -1.12 -3.29 11.82
C LEU A 22 -0.18 -4.14 12.69
N GLN A 23 1.11 -3.79 12.79
CA GLN A 23 2.13 -4.57 13.50
C GLN A 23 2.95 -3.67 14.44
N GLU A 24 3.29 -4.15 15.63
CA GLU A 24 4.04 -3.38 16.62
C GLU A 24 5.46 -3.00 16.15
N GLN A 25 6.09 -3.89 15.39
CA GLN A 25 7.45 -3.69 14.90
C GLN A 25 7.54 -2.73 13.68
N ILE A 26 6.43 -2.46 13.01
CA ILE A 26 6.34 -1.51 11.90
C ILE A 26 5.86 -0.18 12.48
N ARG A 27 6.77 0.75 12.69
CA ARG A 27 6.50 1.99 13.45
C ARG A 27 6.09 3.14 12.52
N PRO A 28 5.36 4.14 13.01
CA PRO A 28 5.23 5.41 12.30
C PRO A 28 6.59 5.93 11.87
N LEU A 29 6.65 6.48 10.65
CA LEU A 29 7.83 6.92 9.92
C LEU A 29 8.70 5.80 9.32
N ASP A 30 8.40 4.53 9.55
CA ASP A 30 8.99 3.43 8.80
C ASP A 30 8.41 3.36 7.37
N ILE A 31 9.10 2.65 6.49
CA ILE A 31 8.69 2.39 5.11
C ILE A 31 8.46 0.90 4.92
N VAL A 32 7.40 0.53 4.22
CA VAL A 32 7.11 -0.86 3.84
C VAL A 32 7.04 -0.95 2.32
N ILE A 33 7.74 -1.92 1.75
CA ILE A 33 7.60 -2.32 0.35
C ILE A 33 6.81 -3.64 0.33
N PRO A 34 5.46 -3.59 0.23
CA PRO A 34 4.63 -4.79 0.32
C PRO A 34 4.81 -5.68 -0.90
N ASP A 35 4.58 -6.99 -0.71
CA ASP A 35 4.59 -8.00 -1.76
C ASP A 35 3.22 -8.66 -1.96
N GLN A 36 2.28 -8.48 -1.03
CA GLN A 36 0.93 -9.01 -1.08
C GLN A 36 -0.12 -7.97 -0.69
N PHE A 37 -1.37 -8.19 -1.11
CA PHE A 37 -2.50 -7.45 -0.58
C PHE A 37 -3.73 -8.33 -0.32
N ILE A 38 -4.60 -7.85 0.57
CA ILE A 38 -5.96 -8.36 0.76
C ILE A 38 -6.93 -7.22 0.42
N ASP A 39 -7.89 -7.53 -0.45
CA ASP A 39 -8.90 -6.57 -0.89
C ASP A 39 -10.16 -6.61 -0.01
N ARG A 40 -10.47 -5.49 0.62
CA ARG A 40 -11.71 -5.24 1.36
C ARG A 40 -12.50 -4.07 0.76
N THR A 41 -12.22 -3.70 -0.49
CA THR A 41 -12.97 -2.67 -1.20
C THR A 41 -14.24 -3.25 -1.85
N HIS A 42 -15.22 -2.41 -2.17
CA HIS A 42 -16.53 -2.83 -2.66
C HIS A 42 -16.89 -2.27 -4.04
N ASN A 43 -16.76 -0.95 -4.21
CA ASN A 43 -17.28 -0.25 -5.37
C ASN A 43 -16.15 0.31 -6.25
N ARG A 44 -15.14 -0.52 -6.53
CA ARG A 44 -13.96 -0.16 -7.30
C ARG A 44 -13.97 -0.82 -8.68
N PRO A 45 -13.46 -0.14 -9.72
CA PRO A 45 -13.21 -0.81 -11.00
C PRO A 45 -12.26 -1.99 -10.79
N ALA A 46 -12.69 -3.17 -11.20
CA ALA A 46 -11.93 -4.40 -11.00
C ALA A 46 -11.21 -4.87 -12.26
N THR A 47 -11.56 -4.33 -13.43
CA THR A 47 -11.04 -4.74 -14.74
C THR A 47 -11.23 -3.63 -15.78
N PHE A 48 -10.38 -3.64 -16.79
CA PHE A 48 -10.58 -2.86 -18.03
C PHE A 48 -11.41 -3.60 -19.08
N PHE A 49 -11.54 -4.91 -18.92
CA PHE A 49 -12.25 -5.77 -19.86
C PHE A 49 -13.73 -5.77 -19.49
N ASN A 50 -14.54 -5.29 -20.41
CA ASN A 50 -16.00 -5.29 -20.40
C ASN A 50 -16.48 -5.65 -21.81
N GLU A 51 -17.77 -5.61 -22.08
CA GLU A 51 -18.31 -5.82 -23.44
C GLU A 51 -17.87 -7.17 -24.04
N ASP A 52 -18.26 -8.26 -23.40
CA ASP A 52 -18.12 -9.65 -23.88
C ASP A 52 -16.68 -10.23 -23.85
N ILE A 53 -15.70 -9.53 -23.35
CA ILE A 53 -14.34 -10.04 -23.18
C ILE A 53 -14.02 -10.19 -21.68
N VAL A 54 -13.50 -11.36 -21.29
CA VAL A 54 -12.99 -11.62 -19.95
C VAL A 54 -11.53 -12.00 -20.02
N ALA A 55 -10.69 -11.35 -19.22
CA ALA A 55 -9.29 -11.71 -19.08
C ALA A 55 -9.00 -12.16 -17.64
N HIS A 56 -8.49 -13.38 -17.49
CA HIS A 56 -8.05 -13.90 -16.19
C HIS A 56 -6.55 -13.68 -16.04
N VAL A 57 -6.17 -12.61 -15.33
CA VAL A 57 -4.77 -12.31 -15.05
C VAL A 57 -4.31 -13.01 -13.77
N ILE A 58 -3.04 -13.43 -13.75
CA ILE A 58 -2.43 -14.06 -12.57
C ILE A 58 -2.13 -12.98 -11.52
N MET A 59 -2.62 -13.18 -10.29
CA MET A 59 -2.48 -12.25 -9.17
C MET A 59 -1.83 -12.87 -7.93
N ALA A 60 -1.20 -14.05 -8.06
CA ALA A 60 -0.50 -14.69 -6.93
C ALA A 60 0.59 -13.78 -6.36
N ASP A 61 1.31 -13.07 -7.24
CA ASP A 61 2.32 -12.08 -6.88
C ASP A 61 1.92 -10.73 -7.49
N PRO A 62 1.12 -9.92 -6.77
CA PRO A 62 0.49 -8.73 -7.35
C PRO A 62 1.45 -7.58 -7.63
N PHE A 63 2.53 -7.47 -6.87
CA PHE A 63 3.57 -6.46 -7.06
C PHE A 63 4.72 -6.99 -7.91
N CYS A 64 5.39 -6.09 -8.62
CA CYS A 64 6.56 -6.45 -9.43
C CYS A 64 7.79 -6.69 -8.54
N ALA A 65 8.22 -7.94 -8.40
CA ALA A 65 9.33 -8.31 -7.53
C ALA A 65 10.65 -7.55 -7.87
N ASN A 66 10.94 -7.37 -9.17
CA ASN A 66 12.13 -6.64 -9.60
C ASN A 66 12.08 -5.17 -9.19
N LEU A 67 10.95 -4.50 -9.42
CA LEU A 67 10.77 -3.09 -9.05
C LEU A 67 10.78 -2.91 -7.53
N SER A 68 10.11 -3.78 -6.79
CA SER A 68 10.13 -3.82 -5.32
C SER A 68 11.54 -4.06 -4.76
N GLY A 69 12.31 -4.95 -5.40
CA GLY A 69 13.72 -5.19 -5.05
C GLY A 69 14.59 -3.94 -5.22
N ILE A 70 14.46 -3.24 -6.37
CA ILE A 70 15.20 -2.00 -6.63
C ILE A 70 14.84 -0.93 -5.58
N LEU A 71 13.54 -0.74 -5.30
CA LEU A 71 13.09 0.21 -4.28
C LEU A 71 13.65 -0.12 -2.90
N SER A 72 13.65 -1.40 -2.55
CA SER A 72 14.18 -1.85 -1.27
C SER A 72 15.69 -1.61 -1.15
N ASP A 73 16.46 -1.89 -2.20
CA ASP A 73 17.91 -1.71 -2.20
C ASP A 73 18.34 -0.23 -2.16
N ILE A 74 17.53 0.64 -2.78
CA ILE A 74 17.72 2.08 -2.71
C ILE A 74 17.30 2.61 -1.33
N GLY A 75 16.15 2.15 -0.83
CA GLY A 75 15.63 2.56 0.46
C GLY A 75 16.56 2.22 1.61
N ASP A 76 17.12 1.01 1.65
CA ASP A 76 18.08 0.61 2.70
C ASP A 76 19.33 1.50 2.76
N LYS A 77 19.72 2.11 1.64
CA LYS A 77 20.88 3.01 1.58
C LYS A 77 20.56 4.45 1.97
N ASN A 78 19.28 4.82 1.91
CA ASN A 78 18.84 6.21 2.06
C ASN A 78 17.90 6.43 3.25
N ILE A 79 17.43 5.36 3.91
CA ILE A 79 16.55 5.50 5.06
C ILE A 79 17.26 6.22 6.21
N PRO A 80 16.65 7.25 6.83
CA PRO A 80 17.25 8.00 7.92
C PRO A 80 17.50 7.12 9.15
N SER A 81 18.52 7.48 9.93
CA SER A 81 18.82 6.80 11.20
C SER A 81 17.59 6.79 12.13
N GLY A 82 17.33 5.65 12.73
CA GLY A 82 16.20 5.45 13.64
C GLY A 82 14.91 5.00 12.96
N ARG A 83 14.84 4.98 11.63
CA ARG A 83 13.73 4.42 10.84
C ARG A 83 14.13 3.08 10.24
N GLN A 84 13.14 2.30 9.82
CA GLN A 84 13.36 1.01 9.18
C GLN A 84 12.62 0.91 7.85
N LEU A 85 13.21 0.20 6.90
CA LEU A 85 12.56 -0.26 5.70
C LEU A 85 12.22 -1.75 5.88
N HIS A 86 10.95 -2.08 5.72
CA HIS A 86 10.44 -3.45 5.81
C HIS A 86 10.20 -3.99 4.40
N ARG A 87 10.85 -5.10 4.07
CA ARG A 87 10.71 -5.78 2.79
C ARG A 87 9.61 -6.83 2.88
N GLY A 88 8.64 -6.76 1.99
CA GLY A 88 7.49 -7.65 1.98
C GLY A 88 6.41 -7.25 3.00
N GLY A 89 5.39 -8.07 3.07
CA GLY A 89 4.25 -7.89 3.94
C GLY A 89 2.93 -7.66 3.20
N THR A 90 1.84 -7.91 3.89
CA THR A 90 0.51 -7.83 3.31
C THR A 90 -0.11 -6.45 3.55
N TYR A 91 -0.45 -5.78 2.45
CA TYR A 91 -1.23 -4.55 2.44
C TYR A 91 -2.71 -4.88 2.49
N LEU A 92 -3.44 -4.43 3.50
CA LEU A 92 -4.90 -4.48 3.49
C LEU A 92 -5.45 -3.23 2.78
N ALA A 93 -6.20 -3.42 1.73
CA ALA A 93 -6.90 -2.34 1.03
C ALA A 93 -8.34 -2.23 1.54
N MET A 94 -8.66 -1.17 2.26
CA MET A 94 -10.01 -0.86 2.72
C MET A 94 -10.71 0.15 1.79
N GLU A 95 -12.03 0.19 1.84
CA GLU A 95 -12.81 1.08 0.97
C GLU A 95 -12.63 2.57 1.29
N GLY A 96 -12.68 2.94 2.58
CA GLY A 96 -12.79 4.34 2.99
C GLY A 96 -14.16 4.97 2.64
N PRO A 97 -14.37 6.29 2.83
CA PRO A 97 -13.41 7.24 3.38
C PRO A 97 -13.23 7.14 4.91
N ALA A 98 -14.11 6.40 5.61
CA ALA A 98 -13.95 6.17 7.05
C ALA A 98 -12.75 5.27 7.33
N PHE A 99 -12.06 5.53 8.44
CA PHE A 99 -11.04 4.62 8.95
C PHE A 99 -11.66 3.35 9.55
N SER A 100 -10.84 2.34 9.81
CA SER A 100 -11.26 1.07 10.41
C SER A 100 -11.89 1.27 11.79
N THR A 101 -12.88 0.45 12.09
CA THR A 101 -13.26 0.22 13.47
C THR A 101 -12.17 -0.59 14.20
N ARG A 102 -12.12 -0.50 15.52
CA ARG A 102 -11.15 -1.29 16.31
C ARG A 102 -11.34 -2.80 16.14
N ALA A 103 -12.55 -3.24 15.91
CA ALA A 103 -12.86 -4.64 15.64
C ALA A 103 -12.29 -5.10 14.30
N GLU A 104 -12.43 -4.29 13.26
CA GLU A 104 -11.84 -4.54 11.94
C GLU A 104 -10.31 -4.55 12.02
N SER A 105 -9.71 -3.55 12.65
CA SER A 105 -8.27 -3.46 12.81
C SER A 105 -7.70 -4.70 13.51
N ASN A 106 -8.32 -5.14 14.59
CA ASN A 106 -7.92 -6.37 15.29
C ASN A 106 -8.09 -7.63 14.43
N LEU A 107 -9.15 -7.71 13.62
CA LEU A 107 -9.37 -8.81 12.69
C LEU A 107 -8.25 -8.86 11.64
N TYR A 108 -7.91 -7.72 11.05
CA TYR A 108 -6.86 -7.64 10.02
C TYR A 108 -5.47 -7.98 10.59
N ARG A 109 -5.21 -7.64 11.84
CA ARG A 109 -4.01 -8.08 12.57
C ARG A 109 -3.97 -9.61 12.73
N GLN A 110 -5.11 -10.23 13.07
CA GLN A 110 -5.22 -11.71 13.17
C GLN A 110 -5.01 -12.39 11.81
N TRP A 111 -5.36 -11.74 10.70
CA TRP A 111 -5.08 -12.23 9.35
C TRP A 111 -3.61 -12.10 8.97
N GLY A 112 -2.78 -11.49 9.79
CA GLY A 112 -1.37 -11.29 9.54
C GLY A 112 -1.07 -10.12 8.60
N CYS A 113 -2.02 -9.20 8.39
CA CYS A 113 -1.77 -8.00 7.60
C CYS A 113 -0.72 -7.12 8.27
N SER A 114 0.14 -6.51 7.46
CA SER A 114 1.25 -5.68 7.92
C SER A 114 0.87 -4.21 8.01
N ILE A 115 0.18 -3.72 6.98
CA ILE A 115 -0.22 -2.31 6.83
C ILE A 115 -1.63 -2.21 6.25
N ILE A 116 -2.26 -1.05 6.42
CA ILE A 116 -3.60 -0.76 5.94
C ILE A 116 -3.63 0.59 5.20
N GLY A 117 -4.33 0.61 4.07
CA GLY A 117 -4.54 1.82 3.27
C GLY A 117 -5.72 1.67 2.33
N MET A 118 -5.90 2.61 1.39
CA MET A 118 -7.12 2.69 0.57
C MET A 118 -6.87 2.59 -0.93
N THR A 119 -5.62 2.55 -1.40
CA THR A 119 -5.30 2.89 -2.80
C THR A 119 -4.72 1.76 -3.63
N ASN A 120 -3.82 0.97 -3.07
CA ASN A 120 -2.92 0.11 -3.85
C ASN A 120 -3.60 -1.05 -4.58
N HIS A 121 -4.66 -1.62 -4.02
CA HIS A 121 -5.32 -2.79 -4.62
C HIS A 121 -5.85 -2.51 -6.02
N THR A 122 -6.66 -1.46 -6.19
CA THR A 122 -7.27 -1.10 -7.46
C THR A 122 -6.19 -0.79 -8.52
N GLU A 123 -5.16 -0.05 -8.13
CA GLU A 123 -4.05 0.30 -9.03
C GLU A 123 -3.24 -0.93 -9.44
N ALA A 124 -2.83 -1.77 -8.48
CA ALA A 124 -2.04 -2.96 -8.76
C ALA A 124 -2.76 -3.95 -9.69
N ARG A 125 -4.08 -4.16 -9.47
CA ARG A 125 -4.91 -5.03 -10.31
C ARG A 125 -4.99 -4.51 -11.74
N LEU A 126 -5.33 -3.24 -11.91
CA LEU A 126 -5.45 -2.61 -13.22
C LEU A 126 -4.08 -2.47 -13.92
N ALA A 127 -3.01 -2.21 -13.18
CA ALA A 127 -1.66 -2.20 -13.72
C ALA A 127 -1.27 -3.58 -14.26
N ARG A 128 -1.64 -4.66 -13.57
CA ARG A 128 -1.42 -6.03 -14.05
C ARG A 128 -2.12 -6.30 -15.37
N GLU A 129 -3.39 -5.92 -15.51
CA GLU A 129 -4.13 -6.05 -16.77
C GLU A 129 -3.53 -5.20 -17.90
N ALA A 130 -2.98 -4.04 -17.56
CA ALA A 130 -2.33 -3.13 -18.49
C ALA A 130 -0.86 -3.51 -18.81
N GLU A 131 -0.34 -4.62 -18.26
CA GLU A 131 1.07 -5.04 -18.38
C GLU A 131 2.06 -3.97 -17.92
N ILE A 132 1.71 -3.25 -16.85
CA ILE A 132 2.56 -2.26 -16.18
C ILE A 132 3.12 -2.87 -14.90
N ALA A 133 4.44 -2.80 -14.72
CA ALA A 133 5.07 -3.18 -13.47
C ALA A 133 4.68 -2.18 -12.37
N TYR A 134 4.16 -2.67 -11.26
CA TYR A 134 3.67 -1.86 -10.15
C TYR A 134 4.38 -2.24 -8.84
N ALA A 135 4.85 -1.25 -8.10
CA ALA A 135 5.36 -1.41 -6.75
C ALA A 135 4.87 -0.26 -5.86
N SER A 136 4.68 -0.53 -4.58
CA SER A 136 4.28 0.47 -3.59
C SER A 136 5.46 0.87 -2.71
N LEU A 137 5.57 2.16 -2.45
CA LEU A 137 6.38 2.74 -1.38
C LEU A 137 5.42 3.18 -0.27
N SER A 138 5.15 2.29 0.67
CA SER A 138 4.16 2.53 1.72
C SER A 138 4.80 3.20 2.93
N MET A 139 4.44 4.47 3.15
CA MET A 139 4.97 5.31 4.23
C MET A 139 4.04 5.24 5.43
N VAL A 140 4.55 4.70 6.54
CA VAL A 140 3.74 4.49 7.75
C VAL A 140 3.53 5.81 8.47
N THR A 141 2.27 6.18 8.69
CA THR A 141 1.89 7.42 9.37
C THR A 141 1.43 7.23 10.80
N ASP A 142 0.88 6.06 11.12
CA ASP A 142 0.24 5.74 12.39
C ASP A 142 0.16 4.23 12.65
N TYR A 143 -0.36 3.84 13.83
CA TYR A 143 -0.60 2.43 14.18
C TYR A 143 -2.04 1.97 13.95
N ASP A 144 -2.81 2.65 13.11
CA ASP A 144 -4.25 2.40 13.03
C ASP A 144 -4.92 2.42 14.44
N CYS A 145 -6.20 2.13 14.53
CA CYS A 145 -6.96 2.27 15.78
C CYS A 145 -6.81 1.12 16.80
N TRP A 146 -6.01 0.09 16.49
CA TRP A 146 -5.77 -1.03 17.43
C TRP A 146 -4.88 -0.65 18.61
N ASN A 147 -3.96 0.29 18.42
CA ASN A 147 -2.99 0.67 19.46
C ASN A 147 -3.59 1.73 20.40
N GLN A 148 -4.17 1.25 21.50
CA GLN A 148 -4.80 2.10 22.51
C GLN A 148 -3.82 2.94 23.36
N LYS A 149 -2.51 2.71 23.22
CA LYS A 149 -1.48 3.44 23.98
C LYS A 149 -1.04 4.73 23.28
N GLN A 150 -1.45 4.92 22.05
CA GLN A 150 -1.19 6.12 21.28
C GLN A 150 -2.46 6.93 21.07
N GLU A 151 -2.29 8.20 20.72
CA GLU A 151 -3.42 9.06 20.36
C GLU A 151 -4.22 8.44 19.22
N GLU A 152 -5.53 8.69 19.20
CA GLU A 152 -6.39 8.25 18.10
C GLU A 152 -5.89 8.83 16.78
N VAL A 153 -5.96 8.02 15.72
CA VAL A 153 -5.55 8.44 14.38
C VAL A 153 -6.34 9.68 13.98
N SER A 154 -5.66 10.80 13.83
CA SER A 154 -6.24 12.04 13.33
C SER A 154 -5.68 12.39 11.95
N VAL A 155 -6.46 13.13 11.17
CA VAL A 155 -6.04 13.60 9.85
C VAL A 155 -4.80 14.49 9.96
N GLU A 156 -4.71 15.28 11.01
CA GLU A 156 -3.57 16.18 11.29
C GLU A 156 -2.28 15.39 11.50
N MET A 157 -2.32 14.33 12.34
CA MET A 157 -1.19 13.44 12.57
C MET A 157 -0.73 12.75 11.29
N VAL A 158 -1.67 12.25 10.49
CA VAL A 158 -1.36 11.62 9.19
C VAL A 158 -0.65 12.61 8.26
N ILE A 159 -1.15 13.84 8.16
CA ILE A 159 -0.54 14.90 7.31
C ILE A 159 0.86 15.28 7.80
N GLU A 160 1.05 15.41 9.11
CA GLU A 160 2.36 15.77 9.69
C GLU A 160 3.40 14.67 9.42
N ASN A 161 3.08 13.43 9.72
CA ASN A 161 3.96 12.30 9.45
C ASN A 161 4.19 12.07 7.95
N LEU A 162 3.18 12.33 7.11
CA LEU A 162 3.34 12.27 5.66
C LEU A 162 4.34 13.30 5.14
N LYS A 163 4.30 14.55 5.64
CA LYS A 163 5.30 15.58 5.28
C LYS A 163 6.72 15.13 5.60
N VAL A 164 6.92 14.57 6.80
CA VAL A 164 8.24 14.05 7.21
C VAL A 164 8.66 12.84 6.36
N ASN A 165 7.73 12.00 5.95
CA ASN A 165 8.00 10.84 5.11
C ASN A 165 8.34 11.22 3.66
N THR A 166 7.73 12.30 3.11
CA THR A 166 7.99 12.73 1.73
C THR A 166 9.40 13.29 1.52
N GLU A 167 10.12 13.62 2.57
CA GLU A 167 11.54 14.02 2.48
C GLU A 167 12.46 12.83 2.14
N VAL A 168 11.97 11.60 2.31
CA VAL A 168 12.73 10.35 2.10
C VAL A 168 12.29 9.62 0.84
N ALA A 169 11.06 9.86 0.40
CA ALA A 169 10.46 9.21 -0.77
C ALA A 169 10.87 9.88 -2.09
#